data_03cd6be89d6821f70073b737272062f7
#
_entry.id   03cd6be89d6821f70073b737272062f7
#
_cell.length_a   1.000
_cell.length_b   1.000
_cell.length_c   1.000
_cell.angle_alpha   90.00
_cell.angle_beta   90.00
_cell.angle_gamma   90.00
#
_symmetry.space_group_name_H-M   'P 1'
#
loop_
_entity.id
_entity.type
_entity.pdbx_description
1 polymer ?
#
loop_
_entity_poly.entity_id
_entity_poly.type
_entity_poly.pdbx_seq_one_letter_code
_entity_poly.pdbx_strand_id
1 'polypeptide(L)'
;RDLCLANVTMPNGKAGVRAKWSEVPGYTTDLWAFPLDSPVKVGDLLSTDKLDKLTAKRVFGSIRNDGSTQSMDFYELRDIRMLVPLTWDGSEAIAGNSLVAGKVPHPREVEAMRFGSELKVSWIWPHGDYMMDVTWSSLDGKKGQKRVDSLTYKHDGGVNIPNAQLITEVGVATVVIGLSETAALVPVTISLEAVPPSMSYQLKLPKGVFGGHEARASVTSEEFTGTVDLIAVLTPGAFMPAKATDGQEIAHLHLDFSSGLTQSCTFRVPKLKGPYWVRLFADPASKIILNDPPTSSMKG
;
A
#
# COMPACT_ATOMS: atom_id res chain seq x y z
N ARG A 1 13.44 -15.55 -32.19
CA ARG A 1 14.51 -14.55 -32.42
C ARG A 1 14.59 -13.70 -31.17
N ASP A 2 15.80 -13.60 -30.60
CA ASP A 2 15.98 -12.96 -29.30
C ASP A 2 16.08 -11.45 -29.50
N LEU A 3 15.02 -10.73 -29.13
CA LEU A 3 15.04 -9.29 -28.98
C LEU A 3 15.74 -8.95 -27.68
N CYS A 4 16.72 -8.04 -27.72
CA CYS A 4 17.40 -7.50 -26.54
C CYS A 4 17.27 -5.98 -26.53
N LEU A 5 17.11 -5.38 -25.35
CA LEU A 5 17.03 -3.94 -25.17
C LEU A 5 18.16 -3.47 -24.26
N ALA A 6 18.73 -2.30 -24.59
CA ALA A 6 19.74 -1.61 -23.76
C ALA A 6 19.51 -0.11 -23.77
N ASN A 7 19.70 0.53 -22.63
CA ASN A 7 19.66 1.99 -22.54
C ASN A 7 20.88 2.58 -23.25
N VAL A 8 20.68 3.64 -24.03
CA VAL A 8 21.73 4.37 -24.76
C VAL A 8 21.53 5.87 -24.62
N THR A 9 22.61 6.61 -24.82
CA THR A 9 22.53 8.08 -24.98
C THR A 9 22.49 8.39 -26.47
N MET A 10 21.45 9.10 -26.88
CA MET A 10 21.27 9.56 -28.26
C MET A 10 22.28 10.66 -28.61
N PRO A 11 22.60 10.92 -29.89
CA PRO A 11 23.56 11.94 -30.31
C PRO A 11 23.28 13.36 -29.78
N ASN A 12 22.02 13.66 -29.46
CA ASN A 12 21.59 14.93 -28.86
C ASN A 12 21.63 14.96 -27.32
N GLY A 13 22.24 13.95 -26.68
CA GLY A 13 22.36 13.82 -25.23
C GLY A 13 21.10 13.31 -24.50
N LYS A 14 19.99 13.04 -25.22
CA LYS A 14 18.77 12.50 -24.61
C LYS A 14 18.85 10.99 -24.39
N ALA A 15 18.07 10.48 -23.43
CA ALA A 15 17.91 9.04 -23.23
C ALA A 15 17.24 8.39 -24.44
N GLY A 16 17.71 7.21 -24.77
CA GLY A 16 17.17 6.36 -25.83
C GLY A 16 17.32 4.89 -25.49
N VAL A 17 16.80 4.06 -26.36
CA VAL A 17 16.85 2.60 -26.25
C VAL A 17 17.45 2.04 -27.52
N ARG A 18 18.36 1.08 -27.36
CA ARG A 18 18.86 0.24 -28.45
C ARG A 18 18.18 -1.11 -28.39
N ALA A 19 17.42 -1.43 -29.45
CA ALA A 19 16.93 -2.77 -29.67
C ALA A 19 17.90 -3.52 -30.58
N LYS A 20 18.15 -4.81 -30.28
CA LYS A 20 18.95 -5.74 -31.09
C LYS A 20 18.17 -7.02 -31.35
N TRP A 21 18.21 -7.52 -32.57
CA TRP A 21 17.61 -8.78 -32.96
C TRP A 21 18.45 -9.49 -34.06
N SER A 22 18.24 -10.78 -34.21
CA SER A 22 18.93 -11.55 -35.26
C SER A 22 18.42 -11.18 -36.65
N GLU A 23 19.32 -10.90 -37.59
CA GLU A 23 19.00 -10.67 -38.99
C GLU A 23 18.45 -11.95 -39.64
N VAL A 24 17.52 -11.77 -40.59
CA VAL A 24 17.07 -12.85 -41.48
C VAL A 24 17.46 -12.50 -42.88
N PRO A 25 18.45 -13.22 -43.45
CA PRO A 25 18.92 -12.93 -44.79
C PRO A 25 17.78 -12.98 -45.83
N GLY A 26 17.71 -11.95 -46.67
CA GLY A 26 16.69 -11.83 -47.71
C GLY A 26 15.33 -11.24 -47.24
N TYR A 27 15.17 -10.95 -45.97
CA TYR A 27 13.93 -10.38 -45.43
C TYR A 27 14.18 -9.04 -44.71
N THR A 28 13.15 -8.19 -44.68
CA THR A 28 13.19 -6.94 -43.91
C THR A 28 12.56 -7.15 -42.53
N THR A 29 13.25 -6.71 -41.50
CA THR A 29 12.69 -6.75 -40.14
C THR A 29 12.54 -5.32 -39.60
N ASP A 30 11.35 -5.01 -39.14
CA ASP A 30 11.00 -3.75 -38.47
C ASP A 30 10.61 -3.99 -37.03
N LEU A 31 10.80 -3.00 -36.18
CA LEU A 31 10.34 -3.03 -34.79
C LEU A 31 8.98 -2.36 -34.66
N TRP A 32 8.04 -3.03 -34.05
CA TRP A 32 6.67 -2.54 -33.83
C TRP A 32 6.31 -2.50 -32.34
N ALA A 33 5.57 -1.47 -31.96
CA ALA A 33 5.08 -1.26 -30.61
C ALA A 33 3.58 -1.56 -30.54
N PHE A 34 3.20 -2.53 -29.73
CA PHE A 34 1.84 -2.97 -29.49
C PHE A 34 1.36 -2.53 -28.12
N PRO A 35 0.03 -2.41 -27.89
CA PRO A 35 -0.53 -2.38 -26.54
C PRO A 35 -0.08 -3.60 -25.73
N LEU A 36 0.00 -3.45 -24.41
CA LEU A 36 0.47 -4.55 -23.53
C LEU A 36 -0.44 -5.78 -23.52
N ASP A 37 -1.73 -5.56 -23.70
CA ASP A 37 -2.79 -6.58 -23.75
C ASP A 37 -2.96 -7.20 -25.14
N SER A 38 -2.08 -6.85 -26.08
CA SER A 38 -2.14 -7.39 -27.44
C SER A 38 -1.92 -8.90 -27.46
N PRO A 39 -2.78 -9.67 -28.14
CA PRO A 39 -2.71 -11.13 -28.16
C PRO A 39 -1.59 -11.70 -29.03
N VAL A 40 -0.69 -10.86 -29.54
CA VAL A 40 0.38 -11.27 -30.47
C VAL A 40 1.38 -12.19 -29.80
N LYS A 41 1.62 -13.34 -30.44
CA LYS A 41 2.58 -14.36 -30.01
C LYS A 41 3.68 -14.53 -31.04
N VAL A 42 4.80 -15.10 -30.60
CA VAL A 42 5.90 -15.50 -31.49
C VAL A 42 5.40 -16.47 -32.58
N GLY A 43 5.73 -16.19 -33.83
CA GLY A 43 5.31 -16.99 -34.97
C GLY A 43 3.97 -16.59 -35.58
N ASP A 44 3.22 -15.66 -35.00
CA ASP A 44 1.97 -15.18 -35.57
C ASP A 44 2.22 -14.48 -36.92
N LEU A 45 1.34 -14.77 -37.90
CA LEU A 45 1.27 -14.07 -39.17
C LEU A 45 0.39 -12.84 -39.03
N LEU A 46 0.95 -11.68 -39.39
CA LEU A 46 0.34 -10.37 -39.26
C LEU A 46 0.36 -9.64 -40.59
N SER A 47 -0.83 -9.31 -41.13
CA SER A 47 -0.99 -8.39 -42.26
C SER A 47 -1.08 -6.93 -41.75
N THR A 48 -0.89 -5.97 -42.67
CA THR A 48 -1.05 -4.53 -42.36
C THR A 48 -2.41 -4.23 -41.77
N ASP A 49 -3.50 -4.78 -42.30
CA ASP A 49 -4.86 -4.60 -41.77
C ASP A 49 -5.01 -5.13 -40.33
N LYS A 50 -4.32 -6.21 -39.99
CA LYS A 50 -4.31 -6.81 -38.65
C LYS A 50 -3.53 -5.94 -37.67
N LEU A 51 -2.43 -5.32 -38.12
CA LEU A 51 -1.64 -4.38 -37.33
C LEU A 51 -2.44 -3.12 -36.96
N ASP A 52 -3.21 -2.59 -37.92
CA ASP A 52 -4.08 -1.44 -37.69
C ASP A 52 -5.17 -1.75 -36.67
N LYS A 53 -5.81 -2.93 -36.78
CA LYS A 53 -6.82 -3.39 -35.81
C LYS A 53 -6.25 -3.58 -34.40
N LEU A 54 -4.98 -3.98 -34.29
CA LEU A 54 -4.26 -4.13 -33.02
C LEU A 54 -3.69 -2.80 -32.49
N THR A 55 -3.97 -1.67 -33.18
CA THR A 55 -3.42 -0.35 -32.81
C THR A 55 -1.90 -0.33 -32.68
N ALA A 56 -1.24 -1.22 -33.43
CA ALA A 56 0.22 -1.32 -33.46
C ALA A 56 0.84 -0.12 -34.17
N LYS A 57 2.01 0.32 -33.71
CA LYS A 57 2.74 1.44 -34.31
C LYS A 57 4.16 1.02 -34.64
N ARG A 58 4.62 1.33 -35.85
CA ARG A 58 6.00 1.14 -36.23
C ARG A 58 6.91 2.03 -35.41
N VAL A 59 7.98 1.47 -34.86
CA VAL A 59 9.01 2.24 -34.15
C VAL A 59 10.00 2.75 -35.20
N PHE A 60 10.28 4.06 -35.16
CA PHE A 60 11.21 4.70 -36.07
C PHE A 60 12.55 4.94 -35.39
N GLY A 61 13.63 4.56 -36.05
CA GLY A 61 14.98 4.72 -35.58
C GLY A 61 16.02 4.45 -36.66
N SER A 62 17.30 4.65 -36.33
CA SER A 62 18.41 4.37 -37.26
C SER A 62 18.78 2.90 -37.15
N ILE A 63 18.53 2.14 -38.20
CA ILE A 63 18.90 0.72 -38.25
C ILE A 63 20.39 0.62 -38.61
N ARG A 64 21.11 -0.27 -37.94
CA ARG A 64 22.49 -0.67 -38.22
C ARG A 64 22.57 -2.15 -38.33
N ASN A 65 23.29 -2.63 -39.33
CA ASN A 65 23.58 -4.04 -39.52
C ASN A 65 25.01 -4.33 -39.03
N ASP A 66 25.14 -5.34 -38.19
CA ASP A 66 26.41 -5.78 -37.61
C ASP A 66 26.51 -7.32 -37.77
N GLY A 67 26.94 -7.71 -38.96
CA GLY A 67 27.04 -9.14 -39.32
C GLY A 67 25.69 -9.84 -39.35
N SER A 68 25.45 -10.72 -38.37
CA SER A 68 24.21 -11.51 -38.26
C SER A 68 23.13 -10.85 -37.38
N THR A 69 23.40 -9.63 -36.91
CA THR A 69 22.47 -8.89 -36.04
C THR A 69 22.10 -7.54 -36.61
N GLN A 70 20.87 -7.16 -36.42
CA GLN A 70 20.39 -5.78 -36.65
C GLN A 70 20.17 -5.06 -35.32
N SER A 71 20.42 -3.78 -35.31
CA SER A 71 20.13 -2.94 -34.17
C SER A 71 19.46 -1.63 -34.59
N MET A 72 18.57 -1.11 -33.74
CA MET A 72 17.91 0.16 -33.94
C MET A 72 18.01 1.01 -32.68
N ASP A 73 18.50 2.23 -32.83
CA ASP A 73 18.47 3.23 -31.77
C ASP A 73 17.23 4.12 -31.95
N PHE A 74 16.41 4.23 -30.92
CA PHE A 74 15.19 5.05 -30.92
C PHE A 74 15.02 5.79 -29.58
N TYR A 75 14.22 6.84 -29.56
CA TYR A 75 13.93 7.54 -28.33
C TYR A 75 13.05 6.70 -27.41
N GLU A 76 13.24 6.85 -26.10
CA GLU A 76 12.42 6.19 -25.11
C GLU A 76 10.94 6.44 -25.37
N LEU A 77 10.15 5.36 -25.36
CA LEU A 77 8.70 5.44 -25.57
C LEU A 77 8.04 6.16 -24.41
N ARG A 78 7.08 7.04 -24.73
CA ARG A 78 6.34 7.78 -23.71
C ARG A 78 5.48 6.88 -22.83
N ASP A 79 4.90 5.85 -23.45
CA ASP A 79 4.02 4.88 -22.81
C ASP A 79 4.68 3.50 -22.85
N ILE A 80 4.31 2.64 -21.90
CA ILE A 80 4.76 1.26 -21.92
C ILE A 80 4.10 0.53 -23.07
N ARG A 81 4.90 -0.15 -23.85
CA ARG A 81 4.48 -0.93 -25.02
C ARG A 81 5.20 -2.28 -25.06
N MET A 82 4.55 -3.26 -25.66
CA MET A 82 5.18 -4.50 -26.05
C MET A 82 5.87 -4.29 -27.41
N LEU A 83 7.19 -4.40 -27.44
CA LEU A 83 7.99 -4.31 -28.67
C LEU A 83 8.14 -5.68 -29.29
N VAL A 84 7.83 -5.78 -30.58
CA VAL A 84 7.91 -7.01 -31.35
C VAL A 84 8.65 -6.75 -32.66
N PRO A 85 9.74 -7.49 -32.99
CA PRO A 85 10.35 -7.45 -34.29
C PRO A 85 9.46 -8.22 -35.25
N LEU A 86 9.05 -7.58 -36.33
CA LEU A 86 8.25 -8.17 -37.41
C LEU A 86 9.13 -8.38 -38.65
N THR A 87 9.24 -9.61 -39.10
CA THR A 87 9.98 -9.95 -40.34
C THR A 87 9.02 -10.14 -41.48
N TRP A 88 9.15 -9.33 -42.51
CA TRP A 88 8.25 -9.23 -43.66
C TRP A 88 8.59 -10.19 -44.75
N ASP A 89 7.56 -10.87 -45.23
CA ASP A 89 7.57 -11.62 -46.49
C ASP A 89 6.43 -11.07 -47.37
N GLY A 90 6.77 -10.13 -48.24
CA GLY A 90 5.77 -9.43 -49.05
C GLY A 90 4.80 -8.60 -48.20
N SER A 91 3.52 -8.99 -48.17
CA SER A 91 2.43 -8.29 -47.45
C SER A 91 2.17 -8.82 -46.04
N GLU A 92 2.83 -9.89 -45.64
CA GLU A 92 2.66 -10.48 -44.31
C GLU A 92 3.98 -10.45 -43.52
N ALA A 93 3.86 -10.36 -42.22
CA ALA A 93 5.01 -10.38 -41.32
C ALA A 93 4.89 -11.49 -40.29
N ILE A 94 6.02 -12.10 -39.93
CA ILE A 94 6.12 -13.07 -38.83
C ILE A 94 6.59 -12.36 -37.60
N ALA A 95 5.84 -12.50 -36.48
CA ALA A 95 6.18 -11.94 -35.19
C ALA A 95 7.34 -12.68 -34.51
N GLY A 96 8.36 -11.96 -34.06
CA GLY A 96 9.45 -12.46 -33.21
C GLY A 96 9.14 -12.40 -31.71
N ASN A 97 10.16 -12.66 -30.88
CA ASN A 97 10.06 -12.54 -29.44
C ASN A 97 9.75 -11.09 -29.04
N SER A 98 8.85 -10.93 -28.10
CA SER A 98 8.45 -9.62 -27.59
C SER A 98 9.22 -9.25 -26.33
N LEU A 99 9.44 -7.95 -26.14
CA LEU A 99 9.91 -7.35 -24.88
C LEU A 99 9.08 -6.12 -24.56
N VAL A 100 8.93 -5.85 -23.26
CA VAL A 100 8.24 -4.65 -22.80
C VAL A 100 9.23 -3.50 -22.64
N ALA A 101 8.89 -2.33 -23.19
CA ALA A 101 9.69 -1.12 -23.09
C ALA A 101 8.81 0.10 -22.94
N GLY A 102 9.40 1.19 -22.42
CA GLY A 102 8.74 2.47 -22.23
C GLY A 102 8.80 2.95 -20.80
N LYS A 103 8.39 4.18 -20.60
CA LYS A 103 8.40 4.82 -19.29
C LYS A 103 7.10 4.54 -18.57
N VAL A 104 7.20 3.99 -17.36
CA VAL A 104 6.05 3.84 -16.47
C VAL A 104 5.66 5.23 -15.98
N PRO A 105 4.45 5.70 -16.23
CA PRO A 105 4.02 6.96 -15.69
C PRO A 105 3.80 6.84 -14.18
N HIS A 106 4.35 7.81 -13.43
CA HIS A 106 4.11 7.92 -12.01
C HIS A 106 2.80 8.66 -11.72
N PRO A 107 2.11 8.36 -10.61
CA PRO A 107 1.02 9.19 -10.12
C PRO A 107 1.56 10.60 -9.80
N ARG A 108 0.76 11.62 -10.08
CA ARG A 108 1.11 13.01 -9.79
C ARG A 108 0.18 13.58 -8.74
N GLU A 109 0.66 14.57 -7.99
CA GLU A 109 -0.15 15.28 -6.99
C GLU A 109 -0.82 14.27 -6.03
N VAL A 110 0.00 13.36 -5.48
CA VAL A 110 -0.48 12.39 -4.49
C VAL A 110 -0.74 13.13 -3.19
N GLU A 111 -1.97 13.03 -2.69
CA GLU A 111 -2.42 13.66 -1.46
C GLU A 111 -3.04 12.61 -0.54
N ALA A 112 -2.90 12.80 0.75
CA ALA A 112 -3.52 11.97 1.76
C ALA A 112 -4.13 12.85 2.86
N MET A 113 -5.45 12.75 3.05
CA MET A 113 -6.21 13.57 3.98
C MET A 113 -6.96 12.69 4.98
N ARG A 114 -6.87 13.02 6.28
CA ARG A 114 -7.61 12.32 7.34
C ARG A 114 -8.98 12.94 7.56
N PHE A 115 -9.96 12.06 7.73
CA PHE A 115 -11.34 12.39 8.11
C PHE A 115 -11.75 11.45 9.25
N GLY A 116 -11.56 11.90 10.49
CA GLY A 116 -11.76 11.05 11.67
C GLY A 116 -10.85 9.81 11.64
N SER A 117 -11.45 8.63 11.67
CA SER A 117 -10.74 7.35 11.61
C SER A 117 -10.35 6.91 10.19
N GLU A 118 -10.81 7.61 9.16
CA GLU A 118 -10.52 7.26 7.77
C GLU A 118 -9.39 8.11 7.19
N LEU A 119 -8.66 7.55 6.24
CA LEU A 119 -7.67 8.24 5.42
C LEU A 119 -8.09 8.13 3.96
N LYS A 120 -8.31 9.26 3.31
CA LYS A 120 -8.54 9.35 1.87
C LYS A 120 -7.25 9.67 1.16
N VAL A 121 -6.88 8.82 0.18
CA VAL A 121 -5.70 9.00 -0.68
C VAL A 121 -6.16 9.32 -2.08
N SER A 122 -5.66 10.39 -2.67
CA SER A 122 -6.00 10.84 -4.02
C SER A 122 -4.75 11.24 -4.80
N TRP A 123 -4.85 11.19 -6.14
CA TRP A 123 -3.78 11.58 -7.07
C TRP A 123 -4.34 11.89 -8.45
N ILE A 124 -3.53 12.52 -9.32
CA ILE A 124 -3.84 12.61 -10.73
C ILE A 124 -3.50 11.28 -11.39
N TRP A 125 -4.53 10.60 -11.93
CA TRP A 125 -4.37 9.34 -12.64
C TRP A 125 -3.51 9.51 -13.90
N PRO A 126 -2.50 8.67 -14.14
CA PRO A 126 -1.70 8.73 -15.34
C PRO A 126 -2.53 8.37 -16.59
N HIS A 127 -2.17 8.94 -17.74
CA HIS A 127 -2.79 8.56 -19.01
C HIS A 127 -2.48 7.10 -19.34
N GLY A 128 -3.50 6.33 -19.71
CA GLY A 128 -3.42 4.92 -20.05
C GLY A 128 -4.24 4.05 -19.11
N ASP A 129 -4.34 2.78 -19.48
CA ASP A 129 -5.06 1.77 -18.70
C ASP A 129 -4.09 1.05 -17.78
N TYR A 130 -3.98 1.53 -16.56
CA TYR A 130 -3.10 1.02 -15.52
C TYR A 130 -3.91 0.62 -14.29
N MET A 131 -3.34 -0.26 -13.49
CA MET A 131 -3.73 -0.45 -12.10
C MET A 131 -2.82 0.38 -11.20
N MET A 132 -3.30 0.78 -10.03
CA MET A 132 -2.49 1.45 -9.02
C MET A 132 -2.48 0.64 -7.73
N ASP A 133 -1.31 0.47 -7.15
CA ASP A 133 -1.15 -0.09 -5.81
C ASP A 133 -1.00 1.04 -4.80
N VAL A 134 -1.89 1.07 -3.82
CA VAL A 134 -1.80 1.92 -2.64
C VAL A 134 -1.32 1.06 -1.48
N THR A 135 -0.17 1.40 -0.93
CA THR A 135 0.42 0.72 0.22
C THR A 135 0.48 1.65 1.41
N TRP A 136 0.40 1.13 2.62
CA TRP A 136 0.55 1.93 3.82
C TRP A 136 1.24 1.17 4.94
N SER A 137 1.87 1.93 5.83
CA SER A 137 2.45 1.42 7.06
C SER A 137 2.00 2.26 8.25
N SER A 138 1.83 1.60 9.39
CA SER A 138 1.33 2.19 10.63
C SER A 138 2.39 2.19 11.72
N LEU A 139 2.23 3.08 12.70
CA LEU A 139 3.12 3.21 13.87
C LEU A 139 3.24 1.92 14.69
N ASP A 140 2.21 1.08 14.68
CA ASP A 140 2.18 -0.25 15.33
C ASP A 140 2.84 -1.36 14.48
N GLY A 141 3.46 -1.00 13.35
CA GLY A 141 4.15 -1.93 12.45
C GLY A 141 3.25 -2.66 11.45
N LYS A 142 1.94 -2.46 11.48
CA LYS A 142 1.03 -3.05 10.49
C LYS A 142 1.23 -2.42 9.12
N LYS A 143 1.10 -3.26 8.09
CA LYS A 143 1.17 -2.85 6.69
C LYS A 143 -0.08 -3.30 5.96
N GLY A 144 -0.51 -2.51 4.99
CA GLY A 144 -1.63 -2.86 4.13
C GLY A 144 -1.37 -2.47 2.70
N GLN A 145 -2.19 -3.04 1.81
CA GLN A 145 -2.15 -2.76 0.38
C GLN A 145 -3.55 -2.87 -0.21
N LYS A 146 -3.86 -1.99 -1.15
CA LYS A 146 -5.08 -2.03 -1.95
C LYS A 146 -4.75 -1.72 -3.40
N ARG A 147 -5.18 -2.60 -4.31
CA ARG A 147 -5.08 -2.37 -5.75
C ARG A 147 -6.37 -1.79 -6.28
N VAL A 148 -6.28 -0.79 -7.15
CA VAL A 148 -7.43 -0.08 -7.71
C VAL A 148 -7.23 0.18 -9.21
N ASP A 149 -8.31 0.05 -9.99
CA ASP A 149 -8.40 0.46 -11.38
C ASP A 149 -8.94 1.89 -11.52
N SER A 150 -8.88 2.45 -12.74
CA SER A 150 -9.29 3.84 -12.99
C SER A 150 -10.79 4.07 -12.86
N LEU A 151 -11.62 3.05 -13.07
CA LEU A 151 -13.09 3.18 -12.96
C LEU A 151 -13.50 3.24 -11.50
N THR A 152 -13.02 2.31 -10.68
CA THR A 152 -13.23 2.29 -9.22
C THR A 152 -12.71 3.58 -8.59
N TYR A 153 -11.50 4.01 -8.97
CA TYR A 153 -10.91 5.24 -8.46
C TYR A 153 -11.77 6.48 -8.76
N LYS A 154 -12.26 6.62 -10.01
CA LYS A 154 -13.12 7.75 -10.41
C LYS A 154 -14.47 7.72 -9.71
N HIS A 155 -15.05 6.54 -9.53
CA HIS A 155 -16.31 6.37 -8.82
C HIS A 155 -16.19 6.81 -7.36
N ASP A 156 -15.13 6.38 -6.66
CA ASP A 156 -14.93 6.63 -5.23
C ASP A 156 -14.25 7.99 -4.96
N GLY A 157 -13.73 8.64 -5.99
CA GLY A 157 -12.97 9.89 -5.90
C GLY A 157 -11.67 9.77 -5.12
N GLY A 158 -11.04 8.58 -5.13
CA GLY A 158 -9.83 8.25 -4.40
C GLY A 158 -9.86 6.85 -3.77
N VAL A 159 -8.95 6.59 -2.86
CA VAL A 159 -8.90 5.35 -2.07
C VAL A 159 -9.12 5.66 -0.60
N ASN A 160 -10.16 5.08 0.00
CA ASN A 160 -10.43 5.20 1.41
C ASN A 160 -9.80 4.02 2.17
N ILE A 161 -9.08 4.33 3.24
CA ILE A 161 -8.44 3.39 4.16
C ILE A 161 -9.07 3.58 5.53
N PRO A 162 -9.83 2.60 6.05
CA PRO A 162 -10.45 2.70 7.37
C PRO A 162 -9.42 2.46 8.48
N ASN A 163 -9.74 2.85 9.70
CA ASN A 163 -8.92 2.68 10.92
C ASN A 163 -7.49 3.19 10.74
N ALA A 164 -7.38 4.38 10.14
CA ALA A 164 -6.12 4.92 9.64
C ALA A 164 -5.38 5.83 10.64
N GLN A 165 -5.81 5.90 11.91
CA GLN A 165 -5.28 6.83 12.90
C GLN A 165 -3.76 6.66 13.12
N LEU A 166 -3.28 5.41 13.05
CA LEU A 166 -1.88 5.08 13.26
C LEU A 166 -1.04 5.03 11.97
N ILE A 167 -1.62 5.25 10.79
CA ILE A 167 -0.87 5.25 9.53
C ILE A 167 0.13 6.41 9.52
N THR A 168 1.39 6.09 9.27
CA THR A 168 2.50 7.06 9.21
C THR A 168 3.04 7.26 7.80
N GLU A 169 2.77 6.33 6.90
CA GLU A 169 3.26 6.39 5.54
C GLU A 169 2.26 5.78 4.56
N VAL A 170 2.10 6.42 3.43
CA VAL A 170 1.30 5.92 2.29
C VAL A 170 2.14 6.03 1.03
N GLY A 171 2.19 4.96 0.25
CA GLY A 171 2.82 4.92 -1.06
C GLY A 171 1.80 4.63 -2.16
N VAL A 172 1.93 5.29 -3.30
CA VAL A 172 1.12 5.04 -4.50
C VAL A 172 2.04 4.71 -5.67
N ALA A 173 1.84 3.56 -6.29
CA ALA A 173 2.65 3.08 -7.41
C ALA A 173 1.79 2.63 -8.58
N THR A 174 2.25 2.89 -9.80
CA THR A 174 1.64 2.35 -11.02
C THR A 174 2.01 0.87 -11.17
N VAL A 175 1.02 0.03 -11.43
CA VAL A 175 1.20 -1.40 -11.72
C VAL A 175 1.04 -1.64 -13.21
N VAL A 176 2.03 -2.29 -13.80
CA VAL A 176 2.00 -2.69 -15.21
C VAL A 176 1.69 -4.17 -15.29
N ILE A 177 0.54 -4.50 -15.86
CA ILE A 177 0.14 -5.89 -16.10
C ILE A 177 1.06 -6.47 -17.19
N GLY A 178 1.66 -7.64 -16.94
CA GLY A 178 2.53 -8.34 -17.91
C GLY A 178 4.04 -8.04 -17.77
N LEU A 179 4.45 -7.12 -16.88
CA LEU A 179 5.84 -7.08 -16.41
C LEU A 179 6.04 -8.18 -15.36
N SER A 180 7.18 -8.91 -15.47
CA SER A 180 7.58 -9.80 -14.36
C SER A 180 7.68 -9.02 -13.07
N GLU A 181 7.31 -9.63 -11.93
CA GLU A 181 7.26 -9.02 -10.59
C GLU A 181 8.56 -8.32 -10.14
N THR A 182 9.65 -8.50 -10.86
CA THR A 182 10.97 -7.89 -10.59
C THR A 182 11.08 -6.41 -10.94
N ALA A 183 10.16 -5.82 -11.70
CA ALA A 183 10.14 -4.38 -11.91
C ALA A 183 9.34 -3.69 -10.79
N ALA A 184 9.88 -3.68 -9.57
CA ALA A 184 9.33 -2.92 -8.46
C ALA A 184 9.31 -1.44 -8.84
N LEU A 185 8.11 -0.94 -9.14
CA LEU A 185 7.92 0.47 -9.39
C LEU A 185 8.10 1.22 -8.08
N VAL A 186 8.95 2.24 -8.10
CA VAL A 186 9.18 3.07 -6.90
C VAL A 186 7.89 3.83 -6.62
N PRO A 187 7.25 3.64 -5.44
CA PRO A 187 6.05 4.38 -5.09
C PRO A 187 6.35 5.86 -4.84
N VAL A 188 5.40 6.72 -5.16
CA VAL A 188 5.37 8.09 -4.62
C VAL A 188 4.87 8.00 -3.20
N THR A 189 5.71 8.39 -2.23
CA THR A 189 5.44 8.19 -0.80
C THR A 189 5.11 9.51 -0.11
N ILE A 190 4.11 9.48 0.78
CA ILE A 190 3.72 10.58 1.66
C ILE A 190 3.89 10.12 3.11
N SER A 191 4.58 10.93 3.92
CA SER A 191 4.64 10.74 5.36
C SER A 191 3.49 11.48 6.04
N LEU A 192 2.91 10.84 7.07
CA LEU A 192 1.78 11.34 7.84
C LEU A 192 2.11 11.31 9.33
N GLU A 193 1.56 12.25 10.08
CA GLU A 193 1.60 12.18 11.53
C GLU A 193 0.53 11.19 12.03
N ALA A 194 0.93 10.26 12.92
CA ALA A 194 -0.02 9.34 13.52
C ALA A 194 -0.87 10.10 14.55
N VAL A 195 -2.17 9.84 14.56
CA VAL A 195 -3.11 10.37 15.55
C VAL A 195 -3.64 9.20 16.38
N PRO A 196 -2.99 8.87 17.51
CA PRO A 196 -3.44 7.76 18.35
C PRO A 196 -4.89 7.97 18.80
N PRO A 197 -5.75 6.93 18.71
CA PRO A 197 -7.14 7.03 19.13
C PRO A 197 -7.23 7.32 20.63
N SER A 198 -8.14 8.22 21.00
CA SER A 198 -8.41 8.57 22.38
C SER A 198 -9.53 7.71 22.93
N MET A 199 -9.34 7.18 24.13
CA MET A 199 -10.31 6.36 24.85
C MET A 199 -10.49 6.87 26.26
N SER A 200 -11.67 6.68 26.83
CA SER A 200 -11.97 6.93 28.24
C SER A 200 -12.42 5.66 28.92
N TYR A 201 -12.25 5.57 30.21
CA TYR A 201 -12.75 4.43 30.97
C TYR A 201 -13.46 4.84 32.26
N GLN A 202 -14.28 3.93 32.76
CA GLN A 202 -14.90 4.00 34.07
C GLN A 202 -14.53 2.77 34.87
N LEU A 203 -14.25 2.93 36.17
CA LEU A 203 -13.99 1.84 37.09
C LEU A 203 -15.09 1.77 38.15
N LYS A 204 -15.55 0.54 38.40
CA LYS A 204 -16.37 0.21 39.57
C LYS A 204 -15.59 -0.78 40.43
N LEU A 205 -14.97 -0.29 41.49
CA LEU A 205 -14.22 -1.09 42.45
C LEU A 205 -15.17 -1.76 43.47
N PRO A 206 -14.81 -2.96 43.99
CA PRO A 206 -15.58 -3.62 45.04
C PRO A 206 -15.67 -2.76 46.31
N LYS A 207 -16.86 -2.62 46.83
CA LYS A 207 -17.13 -1.82 48.07
C LYS A 207 -17.49 -2.73 49.23
N GLY A 208 -16.85 -2.48 50.41
CA GLY A 208 -17.23 -3.08 51.70
C GLY A 208 -16.59 -4.42 52.03
N VAL A 209 -16.70 -4.83 53.29
CA VAL A 209 -16.06 -6.00 53.90
C VAL A 209 -16.63 -7.33 53.35
N PHE A 210 -17.87 -7.32 52.86
CA PHE A 210 -18.61 -8.45 52.30
C PHE A 210 -18.75 -8.36 50.76
N GLY A 211 -18.20 -7.30 50.12
CA GLY A 211 -18.20 -7.15 48.68
C GLY A 211 -17.31 -8.22 48.01
N GLY A 212 -17.71 -8.67 46.86
CA GLY A 212 -16.87 -9.55 46.00
C GLY A 212 -15.54 -8.86 45.69
N HIS A 213 -14.54 -9.64 45.31
CA HIS A 213 -13.22 -9.16 44.90
C HIS A 213 -13.16 -8.75 43.43
N GLU A 214 -14.31 -8.54 42.79
CA GLU A 214 -14.42 -8.27 41.37
C GLU A 214 -14.62 -6.77 41.11
N ALA A 215 -13.71 -6.21 40.30
CA ALA A 215 -13.83 -4.89 39.72
C ALA A 215 -14.38 -4.99 38.31
N ARG A 216 -15.06 -3.94 37.86
CA ARG A 216 -15.55 -3.83 36.48
C ARG A 216 -14.96 -2.55 35.86
N ALA A 217 -14.37 -2.73 34.67
CA ALA A 217 -13.97 -1.63 33.81
C ALA A 217 -14.92 -1.54 32.61
N SER A 218 -15.29 -0.31 32.25
CA SER A 218 -16.02 -0.02 31.01
C SER A 218 -15.21 1.00 30.22
N VAL A 219 -14.73 0.64 29.05
CA VAL A 219 -13.87 1.45 28.20
C VAL A 219 -14.66 1.89 26.98
N THR A 220 -14.61 3.19 26.67
CA THR A 220 -15.34 3.79 25.55
C THR A 220 -14.36 4.48 24.61
N SER A 221 -14.54 4.23 23.32
CA SER A 221 -13.86 4.93 22.22
C SER A 221 -14.90 5.68 21.38
N GLU A 222 -14.53 6.81 20.79
CA GLU A 222 -15.44 7.53 19.90
C GLU A 222 -15.44 6.97 18.48
N GLU A 223 -14.31 6.45 18.01
CA GLU A 223 -14.13 6.09 16.58
C GLU A 223 -13.36 4.79 16.33
N PHE A 224 -12.73 4.20 17.36
CA PHE A 224 -11.84 3.05 17.17
C PHE A 224 -12.61 1.73 17.09
N THR A 225 -12.26 0.87 16.13
CA THR A 225 -12.91 -0.42 15.88
C THR A 225 -11.94 -1.62 15.90
N GLY A 226 -10.81 -1.49 16.57
CA GLY A 226 -9.80 -2.56 16.68
C GLY A 226 -9.76 -3.21 18.05
N THR A 227 -8.65 -3.90 18.34
CA THR A 227 -8.36 -4.50 19.64
C THR A 227 -7.40 -3.63 20.44
N VAL A 228 -7.58 -3.59 21.75
CA VAL A 228 -6.76 -2.81 22.71
C VAL A 228 -6.42 -3.68 23.90
N ASP A 229 -5.16 -3.64 24.29
CA ASP A 229 -4.69 -4.25 25.53
C ASP A 229 -4.45 -3.19 26.59
N LEU A 230 -5.04 -3.40 27.79
CA LEU A 230 -4.88 -2.53 28.94
C LEU A 230 -4.32 -3.32 30.12
N ILE A 231 -3.58 -2.65 30.96
CA ILE A 231 -2.97 -3.20 32.17
C ILE A 231 -3.64 -2.56 33.38
N ALA A 232 -4.24 -3.35 34.26
CA ALA A 232 -4.78 -2.88 35.54
C ALA A 232 -3.69 -2.97 36.60
N VAL A 233 -3.33 -1.83 37.18
CA VAL A 233 -2.28 -1.69 38.17
C VAL A 233 -2.87 -1.26 39.52
N LEU A 234 -2.46 -1.95 40.56
CA LEU A 234 -2.86 -1.73 41.93
C LEU A 234 -1.69 -1.18 42.76
N THR A 235 -1.95 -0.14 43.55
CA THR A 235 -0.99 0.42 44.50
C THR A 235 -1.66 0.55 45.88
N PRO A 236 -1.13 -0.12 46.93
CA PRO A 236 -1.60 0.09 48.30
C PRO A 236 -1.20 1.48 48.84
N GLY A 237 -2.02 2.06 49.69
CA GLY A 237 -1.69 3.28 50.39
C GLY A 237 -2.30 4.56 49.77
N ALA A 238 -1.67 5.69 50.03
CA ALA A 238 -2.20 7.01 49.70
C ALA A 238 -1.90 7.51 48.30
N PHE A 239 -0.94 6.90 47.59
CA PHE A 239 -0.45 7.41 46.30
C PHE A 239 -0.98 6.62 45.14
N MET A 240 -1.57 7.31 44.18
CA MET A 240 -2.03 6.76 42.93
C MET A 240 -0.84 6.45 42.03
N PRO A 241 -0.82 5.30 41.32
CA PRO A 241 0.27 4.98 40.38
C PRO A 241 0.30 5.98 39.21
N ALA A 242 1.47 6.55 38.93
CA ALA A 242 1.67 7.44 37.80
C ALA A 242 2.01 6.69 36.51
N LYS A 243 2.69 5.54 36.65
CA LYS A 243 3.08 4.66 35.57
C LYS A 243 2.65 3.21 35.87
N ALA A 244 2.58 2.37 34.84
CA ALA A 244 2.26 0.95 35.01
C ALA A 244 3.26 0.21 35.91
N THR A 245 4.50 0.69 35.99
CA THR A 245 5.56 0.13 36.84
C THR A 245 5.50 0.57 38.31
N ASP A 246 4.63 1.50 38.70
CA ASP A 246 4.57 2.04 40.03
C ASP A 246 3.77 1.17 41.02
N GLY A 247 3.19 0.08 40.56
CA GLY A 247 2.39 -0.84 41.35
C GLY A 247 2.44 -2.27 40.87
N GLN A 248 1.56 -3.08 41.43
CA GLN A 248 1.38 -4.47 41.05
C GLN A 248 0.39 -4.58 39.87
N GLU A 249 0.77 -5.20 38.79
CA GLU A 249 -0.15 -5.64 37.75
C GLU A 249 -1.08 -6.71 38.34
N ILE A 250 -2.39 -6.47 38.24
CA ILE A 250 -3.43 -7.39 38.74
C ILE A 250 -4.29 -7.98 37.63
N ALA A 251 -4.27 -7.41 36.44
CA ALA A 251 -4.92 -7.97 35.26
C ALA A 251 -4.37 -7.38 33.96
N HIS A 252 -4.37 -8.20 32.93
CA HIS A 252 -4.19 -7.81 31.54
C HIS A 252 -5.55 -7.96 30.84
N LEU A 253 -6.06 -6.86 30.27
CA LEU A 253 -7.42 -6.78 29.73
C LEU A 253 -7.34 -6.65 28.21
N HIS A 254 -7.84 -7.64 27.51
CA HIS A 254 -7.94 -7.62 26.05
C HIS A 254 -9.37 -7.20 25.67
N LEU A 255 -9.53 -6.11 24.94
CA LEU A 255 -10.81 -5.52 24.56
C LEU A 255 -10.92 -5.45 23.04
N ASP A 256 -12.04 -5.94 22.50
CA ASP A 256 -12.33 -5.92 21.07
C ASP A 256 -13.50 -4.95 20.77
N PHE A 257 -13.20 -3.87 20.08
CA PHE A 257 -14.16 -2.84 19.68
C PHE A 257 -14.81 -3.09 18.32
N SER A 258 -14.61 -4.25 17.71
CA SER A 258 -15.23 -4.60 16.41
C SER A 258 -16.76 -4.64 16.46
N SER A 259 -17.34 -4.92 17.63
CA SER A 259 -18.78 -5.04 17.85
C SER A 259 -19.45 -3.79 18.47
N GLY A 260 -18.68 -2.75 18.82
CA GLY A 260 -19.22 -1.51 19.37
C GLY A 260 -18.20 -0.66 20.09
N LEU A 261 -18.54 0.62 20.27
CA LEU A 261 -17.64 1.65 20.79
C LEU A 261 -17.44 1.57 22.32
N THR A 262 -18.18 0.73 23.05
CA THR A 262 -18.00 0.54 24.48
C THR A 262 -17.83 -0.93 24.79
N GLN A 263 -16.74 -1.27 25.46
CA GLN A 263 -16.44 -2.61 25.92
C GLN A 263 -16.34 -2.65 27.44
N SER A 264 -16.83 -3.76 28.03
CA SER A 264 -16.78 -3.95 29.48
C SER A 264 -16.09 -5.26 29.82
N CYS A 265 -15.24 -5.23 30.81
CA CYS A 265 -14.57 -6.42 31.35
C CYS A 265 -14.57 -6.39 32.89
N THR A 266 -14.36 -7.57 33.47
CA THR A 266 -14.22 -7.74 34.90
C THR A 266 -12.87 -8.35 35.22
N PHE A 267 -12.30 -7.98 36.39
CA PHE A 267 -11.07 -8.51 36.88
C PHE A 267 -11.02 -8.55 38.40
N ARG A 268 -10.16 -9.37 38.97
CA ARG A 268 -10.06 -9.55 40.42
C ARG A 268 -9.12 -8.52 41.04
N VAL A 269 -9.58 -7.89 42.12
CA VAL A 269 -8.75 -7.05 42.97
C VAL A 269 -8.37 -7.87 44.20
N PRO A 270 -7.06 -7.99 44.57
CA PRO A 270 -6.63 -8.67 45.78
C PRO A 270 -7.23 -8.06 47.03
N LYS A 271 -7.48 -8.87 48.07
CA LYS A 271 -7.96 -8.38 49.33
C LYS A 271 -6.85 -7.63 50.05
N LEU A 272 -7.10 -6.34 50.32
CA LEU A 272 -6.14 -5.46 50.98
C LEU A 272 -6.71 -4.93 52.31
N LYS A 273 -5.80 -4.69 53.25
CA LYS A 273 -6.14 -3.94 54.47
C LYS A 273 -5.71 -2.49 54.27
N GLY A 274 -6.69 -1.58 54.25
CA GLY A 274 -6.43 -0.15 54.06
C GLY A 274 -6.73 0.38 52.67
N PRO A 275 -6.54 1.68 52.43
CA PRO A 275 -6.81 2.29 51.13
C PRO A 275 -5.88 1.80 50.04
N TYR A 276 -6.40 1.72 48.82
CA TYR A 276 -5.63 1.34 47.66
C TYR A 276 -6.12 2.11 46.44
N TRP A 277 -5.34 2.08 45.37
CA TRP A 277 -5.66 2.63 44.06
C TRP A 277 -5.62 1.57 43.01
N VAL A 278 -6.53 1.64 42.05
CA VAL A 278 -6.49 0.86 40.83
C VAL A 278 -6.59 1.83 39.65
N ARG A 279 -5.61 1.75 38.75
CA ARG A 279 -5.57 2.55 37.52
C ARG A 279 -5.33 1.67 36.33
N LEU A 280 -5.99 1.99 35.21
CA LEU A 280 -5.71 1.33 33.94
C LEU A 280 -4.66 2.11 33.17
N PHE A 281 -3.77 1.37 32.51
CA PHE A 281 -2.77 1.90 31.60
C PHE A 281 -2.93 1.21 30.26
N ALA A 282 -2.70 1.93 29.17
CA ALA A 282 -2.57 1.33 27.86
C ALA A 282 -1.29 0.47 27.81
N ASP A 283 -1.40 -0.74 27.24
CA ASP A 283 -0.19 -1.47 26.87
C ASP A 283 0.58 -0.64 25.83
N PRO A 284 1.90 -0.49 25.93
CA PRO A 284 2.70 0.27 24.97
C PRO A 284 2.52 -0.16 23.49
N ALA A 285 2.15 -1.43 23.26
CA ALA A 285 1.86 -1.93 21.93
C ALA A 285 0.55 -1.41 21.33
N SER A 286 -0.43 -1.04 22.17
CA SER A 286 -1.77 -0.62 21.73
C SER A 286 -1.81 0.77 21.10
N LYS A 287 -0.79 1.61 21.33
CA LYS A 287 -0.67 2.95 20.71
C LYS A 287 -1.95 3.80 20.80
N ILE A 288 -2.56 3.88 21.98
CA ILE A 288 -3.75 4.68 22.26
C ILE A 288 -3.44 5.75 23.33
N ILE A 289 -4.30 6.75 23.41
CA ILE A 289 -4.36 7.69 24.54
C ILE A 289 -5.52 7.25 25.45
N LEU A 290 -5.21 6.89 26.70
CA LEU A 290 -6.21 6.48 27.67
C LEU A 290 -6.45 7.59 28.69
N ASN A 291 -7.65 8.15 28.69
CA ASN A 291 -8.07 9.23 29.61
C ASN A 291 -8.60 8.63 30.90
N ASP A 292 -8.06 9.11 32.02
CA ASP A 292 -8.47 8.68 33.35
C ASP A 292 -9.90 9.15 33.72
N PRO A 293 -10.65 8.34 34.46
CA PRO A 293 -11.89 8.78 35.08
C PRO A 293 -11.60 9.69 36.26
N PRO A 294 -12.63 10.27 36.92
CA PRO A 294 -12.47 10.98 38.19
C PRO A 294 -11.72 10.12 39.21
N THR A 295 -10.76 10.72 39.91
CA THR A 295 -9.87 10.01 40.85
C THR A 295 -10.63 9.24 41.94
N SER A 296 -11.82 9.70 42.32
CA SER A 296 -12.69 9.02 43.29
C SER A 296 -13.15 7.62 42.86
N SER A 297 -13.18 7.33 41.54
CA SER A 297 -13.58 6.02 41.02
C SER A 297 -12.41 5.02 40.99
N MET A 298 -11.18 5.52 41.12
CA MET A 298 -9.96 4.70 41.10
C MET A 298 -9.47 4.33 42.52
N LYS A 299 -10.11 4.87 43.58
CA LYS A 299 -9.76 4.62 44.96
C LYS A 299 -10.72 3.62 45.60
N GLY A 300 -10.16 2.60 46.22
CA GLY A 300 -10.86 1.55 46.94
C GLY A 300 -10.53 1.48 48.43
#